data_b7ec3b49d55f7b22b64911037d8f4824
#
_entry.id   b7ec3b49d55f7b22b64911037d8f4824
#
_cell.length_a   1.000
_cell.length_b   1.000
_cell.length_c   1.000
_cell.angle_alpha   90.00
_cell.angle_beta   90.00
_cell.angle_gamma   90.00
#
_symmetry.space_group_name_H-M   'P 1'
#
loop_
_entity.id
_entity.type
_entity.pdbx_description
1 polymer ?
#
loop_
_entity_poly.entity_id
_entity_poly.type
_entity_poly.pdbx_seq_one_letter_code
_entity_poly.pdbx_strand_id
1 'polypeptide(L)'
;DVYKRQLFEKTNGGTAVPGTCGIGHTRWATHGEPSENNAHPHMSDDGNVVAVHNGIIENYQELKNKLLRKGYTFYSETDTEVAVKLIDYYYKKYEGTPVDAINHAMVRIRGSYALAIMFKDYPGEIYVARKDSPMILGVENGESYIASDVPAILKYTRNVYYIGNLEMARIRKGEITFYNLDGLSLIHISEPTR
;
A
#
# COMPACT_ATOMS: atom_id res chain seq x y z
N ASP A 1 11.78 -0.38 -21.19
CA ASP A 1 10.73 -0.20 -20.20
C ASP A 1 9.97 1.11 -20.45
N VAL A 2 8.91 1.00 -21.29
CA VAL A 2 8.15 2.13 -21.84
C VAL A 2 7.45 2.93 -20.72
N TYR A 3 6.90 2.24 -19.73
CA TYR A 3 6.12 2.89 -18.65
C TYR A 3 6.98 3.71 -17.70
N LYS A 4 8.17 3.23 -17.36
CA LYS A 4 9.11 3.99 -16.52
C LYS A 4 9.59 5.25 -17.24
N ARG A 5 9.84 5.15 -18.55
CA ARG A 5 10.20 6.30 -19.37
C ARG A 5 9.07 7.32 -19.45
N GLN A 6 7.83 6.89 -19.68
CA GLN A 6 6.67 7.77 -19.71
C GLN A 6 6.46 8.49 -18.38
N LEU A 7 6.60 7.78 -17.24
CA LEU A 7 6.50 8.38 -15.92
C LEU A 7 7.60 9.45 -15.73
N PHE A 8 8.83 9.15 -16.10
CA PHE A 8 9.96 10.09 -16.03
C PHE A 8 9.70 11.34 -16.86
N GLU A 9 9.23 11.18 -18.09
CA GLU A 9 8.90 12.29 -19.00
C GLU A 9 7.74 13.14 -18.45
N LYS A 10 6.64 12.52 -18.02
CA LYS A 10 5.45 13.21 -17.46
C LYS A 10 5.74 13.95 -16.16
N THR A 11 6.69 13.49 -15.36
CA THR A 11 7.07 14.11 -14.09
C THR A 11 8.25 15.06 -14.21
N ASN A 12 8.73 15.35 -15.43
CA ASN A 12 9.93 16.13 -15.69
C ASN A 12 11.13 15.64 -14.85
N GLY A 13 11.41 14.34 -14.94
CA GLY A 13 12.48 13.72 -14.16
C GLY A 13 12.20 13.64 -12.65
N GLY A 14 10.92 13.70 -12.25
CA GLY A 14 10.50 13.73 -10.84
C GLY A 14 10.36 15.14 -10.25
N THR A 15 10.84 16.18 -10.91
CA THR A 15 10.80 17.56 -10.36
C THR A 15 9.39 18.15 -10.28
N ALA A 16 8.45 17.63 -11.10
CA ALA A 16 7.04 18.02 -11.06
C ALA A 16 6.25 17.42 -9.91
N VAL A 17 6.85 16.50 -9.14
CA VAL A 17 6.21 15.82 -8.00
C VAL A 17 7.06 16.05 -6.75
N PRO A 18 6.99 17.25 -6.15
CA PRO A 18 7.77 17.57 -4.95
C PRO A 18 7.19 16.80 -3.77
N GLY A 19 7.93 15.81 -3.28
CA GLY A 19 7.54 15.02 -2.13
C GLY A 19 8.69 14.16 -1.64
N THR A 20 8.67 13.81 -0.36
CA THR A 20 9.67 12.97 0.29
C THR A 20 9.12 11.57 0.62
N CYS A 21 7.84 11.35 0.37
CA CYS A 21 7.15 10.08 0.63
C CYS A 21 6.14 9.82 -0.49
N GLY A 22 6.12 8.62 -1.03
CA GLY A 22 5.21 8.29 -2.13
C GLY A 22 5.12 6.79 -2.41
N ILE A 23 4.04 6.40 -3.05
CA ILE A 23 3.80 5.06 -3.56
C ILE A 23 3.58 5.10 -5.07
N GLY A 24 3.97 4.06 -5.77
CA GLY A 24 3.83 3.97 -7.22
C GLY A 24 3.67 2.53 -7.69
N HIS A 25 3.09 2.36 -8.87
CA HIS A 25 2.80 1.06 -9.45
C HIS A 25 2.84 1.13 -10.98
N THR A 26 3.42 0.14 -11.63
CA THR A 26 3.51 0.06 -13.10
C THR A 26 2.34 -0.67 -13.73
N ARG A 27 1.47 -1.21 -12.94
CA ARG A 27 0.28 -2.00 -13.25
C ARG A 27 0.52 -3.19 -14.20
N TRP A 28 0.22 -4.38 -13.68
CA TRP A 28 -0.04 -5.59 -14.45
C TRP A 28 -1.54 -5.89 -14.31
N ALA A 29 -2.30 -5.73 -15.39
CA ALA A 29 -3.76 -5.84 -15.34
C ALA A 29 -4.22 -7.26 -14.99
N THR A 30 -4.95 -7.40 -13.86
CA THR A 30 -5.62 -8.63 -13.43
C THR A 30 -7.14 -8.49 -13.44
N HIS A 31 -7.66 -7.33 -13.06
CA HIS A 31 -9.07 -6.94 -13.06
C HIS A 31 -9.25 -5.61 -13.78
N GLY A 32 -10.23 -5.54 -14.67
CA GLY A 32 -10.51 -4.37 -15.50
C GLY A 32 -9.51 -4.18 -16.64
N GLU A 33 -9.95 -3.55 -17.72
CA GLU A 33 -9.11 -3.22 -18.88
C GLU A 33 -8.02 -2.19 -18.52
N PRO A 34 -6.92 -2.12 -19.29
CA PRO A 34 -5.93 -1.07 -19.14
C PRO A 34 -6.55 0.30 -19.47
N SER A 35 -6.85 1.09 -18.44
CA SER A 35 -7.42 2.44 -18.53
C SER A 35 -6.88 3.31 -17.38
N GLU A 36 -7.03 4.62 -17.50
CA GLU A 36 -6.64 5.55 -16.41
C GLU A 36 -7.45 5.30 -15.14
N ASN A 37 -8.74 5.00 -15.24
CA ASN A 37 -9.60 4.69 -14.10
C ASN A 37 -9.20 3.40 -13.36
N ASN A 38 -8.64 2.45 -14.08
CA ASN A 38 -8.18 1.19 -13.53
C ASN A 38 -6.69 1.21 -13.15
N ALA A 39 -6.00 2.34 -13.33
CA ALA A 39 -4.59 2.49 -12.95
C ALA A 39 -4.44 2.71 -11.44
N HIS A 40 -3.36 2.16 -10.86
CA HIS A 40 -2.97 2.46 -9.48
C HIS A 40 -2.20 3.79 -9.38
N PRO A 41 -2.26 4.47 -8.25
CA PRO A 41 -2.96 4.12 -7.01
C PRO A 41 -4.47 4.36 -7.07
N HIS A 42 -5.22 3.62 -6.24
CA HIS A 42 -6.65 3.86 -5.98
C HIS A 42 -6.86 4.64 -4.69
N MET A 43 -7.99 5.38 -4.61
CA MET A 43 -8.30 6.26 -3.48
C MET A 43 -9.68 5.97 -2.89
N SER A 44 -9.85 6.30 -1.61
CA SER A 44 -11.19 6.41 -0.98
C SER A 44 -11.98 7.60 -1.52
N ASP A 45 -13.30 7.64 -1.25
CA ASP A 45 -14.20 8.66 -1.81
C ASP A 45 -13.81 10.11 -1.43
N ASP A 46 -13.23 10.29 -0.25
CA ASP A 46 -12.73 11.58 0.26
C ASP A 46 -11.22 11.80 0.07
N GLY A 47 -10.52 10.82 -0.56
CA GLY A 47 -9.08 10.86 -0.77
C GLY A 47 -8.25 10.70 0.50
N ASN A 48 -8.84 10.23 1.60
CA ASN A 48 -8.09 10.05 2.85
C ASN A 48 -7.18 8.82 2.82
N VAL A 49 -7.58 7.75 2.14
CA VAL A 49 -6.80 6.53 1.99
C VAL A 49 -6.43 6.33 0.54
N VAL A 50 -5.15 6.09 0.28
CA VAL A 50 -4.60 5.82 -1.05
C VAL A 50 -3.75 4.56 -0.99
N ALA A 51 -3.88 3.64 -1.95
CA ALA A 51 -3.05 2.45 -1.97
C ALA A 51 -2.73 1.95 -3.37
N VAL A 52 -1.62 1.19 -3.42
CA VAL A 52 -1.24 0.31 -4.54
C VAL A 52 -1.28 -1.14 -4.06
N HIS A 53 -1.51 -2.07 -4.98
CA HIS A 53 -1.73 -3.47 -4.68
C HIS A 53 -1.14 -4.37 -5.75
N ASN A 54 -0.45 -5.42 -5.31
CA ASN A 54 -0.11 -6.60 -6.09
C ASN A 54 -0.82 -7.82 -5.49
N GLY A 55 -1.44 -8.63 -6.33
CA GLY A 55 -2.18 -9.82 -5.93
C GLY A 55 -3.60 -9.85 -6.50
N ILE A 56 -4.44 -10.70 -5.93
CA ILE A 56 -5.84 -10.88 -6.32
C ILE A 56 -6.71 -11.00 -5.07
N ILE A 57 -7.69 -10.13 -4.94
CA ILE A 57 -8.70 -10.20 -3.88
C ILE A 57 -9.89 -11.00 -4.39
N GLU A 58 -9.94 -12.27 -4.06
CA GLU A 58 -10.92 -13.22 -4.60
C GLU A 58 -12.37 -12.87 -4.24
N ASN A 59 -12.60 -12.33 -3.06
CA ASN A 59 -13.94 -11.96 -2.58
C ASN A 59 -14.28 -10.47 -2.80
N TYR A 60 -13.61 -9.80 -3.74
CA TYR A 60 -13.81 -8.35 -3.97
C TYR A 60 -15.25 -7.99 -4.28
N GLN A 61 -15.99 -8.83 -5.04
CA GLN A 61 -17.38 -8.57 -5.39
C GLN A 61 -18.31 -8.60 -4.16
N GLU A 62 -18.09 -9.53 -3.24
CA GLU A 62 -18.81 -9.59 -1.97
C GLU A 62 -18.57 -8.33 -1.13
N LEU A 63 -17.30 -7.93 -1.01
CA LEU A 63 -16.89 -6.75 -0.27
C LEU A 63 -17.43 -5.47 -0.92
N LYS A 64 -17.38 -5.36 -2.25
CA LYS A 64 -17.94 -4.24 -3.02
C LYS A 64 -19.43 -4.08 -2.74
N ASN A 65 -20.21 -5.17 -2.79
CA ASN A 65 -21.64 -5.14 -2.51
C ASN A 65 -21.96 -4.71 -1.07
N LYS A 66 -21.12 -5.07 -0.10
CA LYS A 66 -21.25 -4.59 1.29
C LYS A 66 -20.97 -3.10 1.41
N LEU A 67 -19.93 -2.60 0.74
CA LEU A 67 -19.55 -1.19 0.76
C LEU A 67 -20.58 -0.30 0.03
N LEU A 68 -21.15 -0.77 -1.09
CA LEU A 68 -22.25 -0.08 -1.78
C LEU A 68 -23.44 0.14 -0.83
N ARG A 69 -23.82 -0.88 -0.03
CA ARG A 69 -24.88 -0.75 0.98
C ARG A 69 -24.54 0.21 2.13
N LYS A 70 -23.26 0.58 2.26
CA LYS A 70 -22.77 1.57 3.23
C LYS A 70 -22.58 2.97 2.63
N GLY A 71 -22.99 3.15 1.37
CA GLY A 71 -22.94 4.43 0.69
C GLY A 71 -21.64 4.73 -0.07
N TYR A 72 -20.70 3.76 -0.16
CA TYR A 72 -19.50 3.92 -0.98
C TYR A 72 -19.84 3.86 -2.46
N THR A 73 -19.13 4.64 -3.26
CA THR A 73 -19.19 4.61 -4.72
C THR A 73 -17.95 3.91 -5.29
N PHE A 74 -17.96 3.56 -6.57
CA PHE A 74 -16.82 2.93 -7.23
C PHE A 74 -16.65 3.51 -8.62
N TYR A 75 -15.42 3.94 -8.92
CA TYR A 75 -15.07 4.54 -10.21
C TYR A 75 -14.30 3.58 -11.11
N SER A 76 -13.81 2.47 -10.55
CA SER A 76 -13.02 1.47 -11.28
C SER A 76 -13.63 0.08 -11.21
N GLU A 77 -13.06 -0.82 -12.00
CA GLU A 77 -13.39 -2.26 -12.02
C GLU A 77 -12.40 -3.09 -11.20
N THR A 78 -11.45 -2.45 -10.48
CA THR A 78 -10.36 -3.13 -9.81
C THR A 78 -10.77 -3.61 -8.43
N ASP A 79 -10.22 -4.75 -8.04
CA ASP A 79 -10.29 -5.28 -6.68
C ASP A 79 -9.53 -4.40 -5.67
N THR A 80 -8.52 -3.68 -6.15
CA THR A 80 -7.72 -2.74 -5.33
C THR A 80 -8.55 -1.58 -4.80
N GLU A 81 -9.44 -1.00 -5.60
CA GLU A 81 -10.34 0.04 -5.13
C GLU A 81 -11.23 -0.46 -3.99
N VAL A 82 -11.67 -1.72 -4.08
CA VAL A 82 -12.47 -2.35 -3.02
C VAL A 82 -11.67 -2.47 -1.72
N ALA A 83 -10.39 -2.87 -1.80
CA ALA A 83 -9.53 -2.95 -0.62
C ALA A 83 -9.32 -1.57 0.03
N VAL A 84 -9.05 -0.54 -0.78
CA VAL A 84 -8.86 0.84 -0.30
C VAL A 84 -10.10 1.33 0.45
N LYS A 85 -11.28 1.15 -0.14
CA LYS A 85 -12.55 1.58 0.47
C LYS A 85 -12.95 0.74 1.69
N LEU A 86 -12.54 -0.52 1.75
CA LEU A 86 -12.71 -1.35 2.93
C LEU A 86 -11.85 -0.85 4.10
N ILE A 87 -10.60 -0.48 3.83
CA ILE A 87 -9.70 0.10 4.84
C ILE A 87 -10.26 1.44 5.33
N ASP A 88 -10.69 2.32 4.43
CA ASP A 88 -11.31 3.59 4.78
C ASP A 88 -12.58 3.42 5.63
N TYR A 89 -13.42 2.44 5.26
CA TYR A 89 -14.62 2.10 6.03
C TYR A 89 -14.29 1.73 7.48
N TYR A 90 -13.26 0.89 7.70
CA TYR A 90 -12.87 0.50 9.05
C TYR A 90 -12.18 1.62 9.79
N TYR A 91 -11.40 2.44 9.12
CA TYR A 91 -10.77 3.62 9.70
C TYR A 91 -11.81 4.59 10.29
N LYS A 92 -12.84 4.90 9.51
CA LYS A 92 -13.94 5.77 9.96
C LYS A 92 -14.83 5.13 11.01
N LYS A 93 -15.13 3.83 10.85
CA LYS A 93 -16.07 3.13 11.72
C LYS A 93 -15.59 3.01 13.17
N TYR A 94 -14.29 2.79 13.35
CA TYR A 94 -13.74 2.52 14.69
C TYR A 94 -12.96 3.71 15.25
N GLU A 95 -12.85 4.81 14.51
CA GLU A 95 -12.04 5.98 14.89
C GLU A 95 -10.64 5.58 15.41
N GLY A 96 -10.09 4.52 14.80
CA GLY A 96 -8.86 3.88 15.21
C GLY A 96 -7.64 4.37 14.46
N THR A 97 -6.54 3.67 14.64
CA THR A 97 -5.30 3.93 13.92
C THR A 97 -5.32 3.31 12.52
N PRO A 98 -4.44 3.73 11.61
CA PRO A 98 -4.24 3.04 10.32
C PRO A 98 -3.97 1.53 10.49
N VAL A 99 -3.18 1.13 11.49
CA VAL A 99 -2.89 -0.28 11.78
C VAL A 99 -4.17 -1.04 12.12
N ASP A 100 -5.05 -0.47 12.96
CA ASP A 100 -6.33 -1.09 13.31
C ASP A 100 -7.24 -1.25 12.08
N ALA A 101 -7.32 -0.21 11.24
CA ALA A 101 -8.14 -0.23 10.03
C ALA A 101 -7.66 -1.30 9.04
N ILE A 102 -6.35 -1.38 8.81
CA ILE A 102 -5.74 -2.37 7.93
C ILE A 102 -5.95 -3.78 8.50
N ASN A 103 -5.76 -3.97 9.79
CA ASN A 103 -5.97 -5.25 10.46
C ASN A 103 -7.41 -5.76 10.27
N HIS A 104 -8.41 -4.91 10.48
CA HIS A 104 -9.80 -5.24 10.24
C HIS A 104 -10.10 -5.59 8.77
N ALA A 105 -9.44 -4.92 7.82
CA ALA A 105 -9.56 -5.23 6.40
C ALA A 105 -8.92 -6.58 6.06
N MET A 106 -7.71 -6.86 6.56
CA MET A 106 -6.97 -8.11 6.31
C MET A 106 -7.76 -9.35 6.74
N VAL A 107 -8.47 -9.28 7.88
CA VAL A 107 -9.33 -10.38 8.37
C VAL A 107 -10.50 -10.67 7.41
N ARG A 108 -10.91 -9.70 6.60
CA ARG A 108 -12.06 -9.81 5.69
C ARG A 108 -11.68 -10.16 4.26
N ILE A 109 -10.47 -9.82 3.85
CA ILE A 109 -9.98 -10.07 2.50
C ILE A 109 -9.57 -11.55 2.36
N ARG A 110 -10.06 -12.18 1.29
CA ARG A 110 -9.61 -13.50 0.83
C ARG A 110 -8.78 -13.35 -0.44
N GLY A 111 -7.78 -14.21 -0.60
CA GLY A 111 -6.84 -14.16 -1.73
C GLY A 111 -5.45 -13.70 -1.30
N SER A 112 -4.66 -13.26 -2.27
CA SER A 112 -3.29 -12.80 -2.08
C SER A 112 -3.20 -11.28 -2.20
N TYR A 113 -2.35 -10.65 -1.39
CA TYR A 113 -2.10 -9.22 -1.50
C TYR A 113 -0.73 -8.80 -0.97
N ALA A 114 -0.19 -7.79 -1.60
CA ALA A 114 0.88 -6.94 -1.12
C ALA A 114 0.42 -5.48 -1.32
N LEU A 115 0.03 -4.84 -0.24
CA LEU A 115 -0.53 -3.49 -0.20
C LEU A 115 0.49 -2.50 0.33
N ALA A 116 0.62 -1.34 -0.33
CA ALA A 116 1.26 -0.16 0.24
C ALA A 116 0.24 0.96 0.29
N ILE A 117 0.05 1.55 1.48
CA ILE A 117 -1.10 2.37 1.85
C ILE A 117 -0.61 3.66 2.49
N MET A 118 -1.20 4.78 2.09
CA MET A 118 -0.98 6.08 2.72
C MET A 118 -2.31 6.64 3.23
N PHE A 119 -2.25 7.31 4.37
CA PHE A 119 -3.37 8.02 4.98
C PHE A 119 -3.07 9.52 5.02
N LYS A 120 -4.02 10.34 4.62
CA LYS A 120 -3.88 11.80 4.62
C LYS A 120 -3.60 12.35 6.02
N ASP A 121 -4.19 11.75 7.04
CA ASP A 121 -4.03 12.15 8.44
C ASP A 121 -2.67 11.76 9.02
N TYR A 122 -1.89 10.94 8.31
CA TYR A 122 -0.57 10.44 8.74
C TYR A 122 0.50 10.73 7.67
N PRO A 123 0.80 12.02 7.41
CA PRO A 123 1.78 12.40 6.40
C PRO A 123 3.19 11.86 6.75
N GLY A 124 3.91 11.42 5.72
CA GLY A 124 5.26 10.86 5.89
C GLY A 124 5.28 9.40 6.36
N GLU A 125 4.14 8.75 6.49
CA GLU A 125 4.02 7.34 6.83
C GLU A 125 3.48 6.52 5.65
N ILE A 126 4.06 5.34 5.43
CA ILE A 126 3.51 4.32 4.54
C ILE A 126 3.26 3.07 5.38
N TYR A 127 2.08 2.51 5.23
CA TYR A 127 1.69 1.25 5.83
C TYR A 127 1.71 0.16 4.78
N VAL A 128 2.19 -1.00 5.13
CA VAL A 128 2.19 -2.16 4.25
C VAL A 128 1.52 -3.35 4.92
N ALA A 129 0.88 -4.17 4.11
CA ALA A 129 0.26 -5.42 4.55
C ALA A 129 0.47 -6.49 3.48
N ARG A 130 0.78 -7.72 3.90
CA ARG A 130 1.13 -8.79 2.98
C ARG A 130 0.46 -10.11 3.33
N LYS A 131 -0.01 -10.80 2.30
CA LYS A 131 -0.40 -12.21 2.32
C LYS A 131 -0.15 -12.84 0.95
N ASP A 132 0.68 -13.89 0.89
CA ASP A 132 0.95 -14.72 -0.30
C ASP A 132 1.43 -13.99 -1.57
N SER A 133 1.73 -12.70 -1.49
CA SER A 133 2.35 -11.91 -2.56
C SER A 133 3.69 -11.37 -2.10
N PRO A 134 4.71 -11.25 -2.98
CA PRO A 134 6.04 -10.80 -2.57
C PRO A 134 6.06 -9.32 -2.21
N MET A 135 6.78 -9.01 -1.13
CA MET A 135 7.10 -7.64 -0.72
C MET A 135 8.34 -7.64 0.14
N ILE A 136 9.21 -6.69 -0.10
CA ILE A 136 10.41 -6.44 0.68
C ILE A 136 10.48 -4.98 1.11
N LEU A 137 11.13 -4.76 2.23
CA LEU A 137 11.38 -3.44 2.80
C LEU A 137 12.90 -3.23 2.90
N GLY A 138 13.34 -1.99 2.84
CA GLY A 138 14.74 -1.64 3.00
C GLY A 138 14.90 -0.32 3.76
N VAL A 139 16.01 -0.17 4.45
CA VAL A 139 16.41 1.08 5.13
C VAL A 139 17.88 1.33 4.87
N GLU A 140 18.22 2.54 4.48
CA GLU A 140 19.60 2.97 4.29
C GLU A 140 19.68 4.50 4.30
N ASN A 141 20.66 5.06 5.00
CA ASN A 141 20.97 6.49 5.04
C ASN A 141 19.76 7.39 5.40
N GLY A 142 18.92 6.95 6.35
CA GLY A 142 17.72 7.67 6.77
C GLY A 142 16.58 7.63 5.76
N GLU A 143 16.64 6.78 4.75
CA GLU A 143 15.59 6.55 3.76
C GLU A 143 15.02 5.14 3.91
N SER A 144 13.75 4.98 3.54
CA SER A 144 13.05 3.69 3.58
C SER A 144 12.48 3.35 2.21
N TYR A 145 12.51 2.08 1.86
CA TYR A 145 12.15 1.58 0.55
C TYR A 145 11.17 0.42 0.67
N ILE A 146 10.23 0.36 -0.27
CA ILE A 146 9.28 -0.73 -0.44
C ILE A 146 9.36 -1.20 -1.88
N ALA A 147 9.46 -2.50 -2.11
CA ALA A 147 9.44 -3.07 -3.45
C ALA A 147 8.79 -4.46 -3.48
N SER A 148 8.37 -4.89 -4.65
CA SER A 148 7.89 -6.25 -4.88
C SER A 148 9.00 -7.27 -5.01
N ASP A 149 10.23 -6.84 -5.36
CA ASP A 149 11.39 -7.71 -5.50
C ASP A 149 12.71 -7.03 -5.08
N VAL A 150 13.71 -7.85 -4.79
CA VAL A 150 15.04 -7.39 -4.34
C VAL A 150 15.79 -6.55 -5.38
N PRO A 151 15.84 -6.91 -6.67
CA PRO A 151 16.54 -6.12 -7.68
C PRO A 151 16.12 -4.66 -7.76
N ALA A 152 14.86 -4.36 -7.41
CA ALA A 152 14.32 -3.00 -7.49
C ALA A 152 15.02 -2.01 -6.53
N ILE A 153 15.50 -2.48 -5.38
CA ILE A 153 16.10 -1.61 -4.34
C ILE A 153 17.59 -1.84 -4.10
N LEU A 154 18.21 -2.85 -4.76
CA LEU A 154 19.62 -3.20 -4.52
C LEU A 154 20.62 -2.05 -4.77
N LYS A 155 20.30 -1.11 -5.64
CA LYS A 155 21.16 0.05 -5.88
C LYS A 155 21.10 1.11 -4.77
N TYR A 156 20.08 1.04 -3.91
CA TYR A 156 19.85 1.99 -2.81
C TYR A 156 20.24 1.41 -1.46
N THR A 157 19.92 0.13 -1.22
CA THR A 157 20.24 -0.56 0.02
C THR A 157 20.48 -2.06 -0.21
N ARG A 158 21.35 -2.62 0.64
CA ARG A 158 21.53 -4.07 0.79
C ARG A 158 20.88 -4.63 2.06
N ASN A 159 20.40 -3.75 2.92
CA ASN A 159 19.67 -4.10 4.13
C ASN A 159 18.21 -4.32 3.81
N VAL A 160 17.83 -5.57 3.56
CA VAL A 160 16.47 -5.96 3.17
C VAL A 160 15.79 -6.73 4.29
N TYR A 161 14.53 -6.40 4.51
CA TYR A 161 13.66 -7.03 5.50
C TYR A 161 12.47 -7.65 4.79
N TYR A 162 12.18 -8.90 5.12
CA TYR A 162 11.02 -9.61 4.60
C TYR A 162 9.86 -9.47 5.58
N ILE A 163 8.72 -9.07 5.03
CA ILE A 163 7.46 -9.08 5.78
C ILE A 163 6.81 -10.46 5.64
N GLY A 164 6.36 -11.04 6.75
CA GLY A 164 5.72 -12.35 6.78
C GLY A 164 4.27 -12.33 6.27
N ASN A 165 3.68 -13.51 6.14
CA ASN A 165 2.26 -13.62 5.81
C ASN A 165 1.40 -13.14 6.98
N LEU A 166 0.36 -12.35 6.66
CA LEU A 166 -0.53 -11.72 7.62
C LEU A 166 0.19 -10.77 8.59
N GLU A 167 1.33 -10.26 8.18
CA GLU A 167 2.04 -9.20 8.87
C GLU A 167 1.81 -7.84 8.19
N MET A 168 1.98 -6.81 8.97
CA MET A 168 1.94 -5.41 8.58
C MET A 168 3.23 -4.72 9.00
N ALA A 169 3.55 -3.61 8.35
CA ALA A 169 4.58 -2.70 8.83
C ALA A 169 4.16 -1.25 8.63
N ARG A 170 4.60 -0.40 9.55
CA ARG A 170 4.58 1.05 9.40
C ARG A 170 5.99 1.49 9.05
N ILE A 171 6.09 2.29 8.01
CA ILE A 171 7.34 2.78 7.46
C ILE A 171 7.35 4.29 7.58
N ARG A 172 8.37 4.79 8.24
CA ARG A 172 8.74 6.21 8.32
C ARG A 172 10.14 6.39 7.75
N LYS A 173 10.59 7.62 7.66
CA LYS A 173 11.97 7.94 7.25
C LYS A 173 12.99 7.23 8.16
N GLY A 174 13.73 6.25 7.60
CA GLY A 174 14.76 5.49 8.32
C GLY A 174 14.25 4.54 9.40
N GLU A 175 12.94 4.25 9.44
CA GLU A 175 12.31 3.51 10.54
C GLU A 175 11.24 2.56 10.04
N ILE A 176 11.25 1.30 10.51
CA ILE A 176 10.24 0.29 10.20
C ILE A 176 9.75 -0.34 11.50
N THR A 177 8.43 -0.36 11.70
CA THR A 177 7.79 -1.06 12.82
C THR A 177 6.89 -2.15 12.27
N PHE A 178 7.15 -3.40 12.65
CA PHE A 178 6.34 -4.55 12.25
C PHE A 178 5.21 -4.82 13.25
N TYR A 179 4.07 -5.27 12.74
CA TYR A 179 2.89 -5.63 13.50
C TYR A 179 2.38 -7.01 13.02
N ASN A 180 1.86 -7.79 13.96
CA ASN A 180 1.11 -8.99 13.64
C ASN A 180 -0.36 -8.67 13.32
N LEU A 181 -1.14 -9.71 13.00
CA LEU A 181 -2.56 -9.58 12.71
C LEU A 181 -3.38 -8.98 13.88
N ASP A 182 -2.90 -9.13 15.12
CA ASP A 182 -3.56 -8.54 16.30
C ASP A 182 -3.23 -7.06 16.50
N GLY A 183 -2.41 -6.48 15.61
CA GLY A 183 -1.98 -5.09 15.67
C GLY A 183 -0.91 -4.81 16.75
N LEU A 184 -0.39 -5.85 17.37
CA LEU A 184 0.70 -5.73 18.35
C LEU A 184 2.04 -5.55 17.63
N SER A 185 2.84 -4.60 18.06
CA SER A 185 4.18 -4.39 17.53
C SER A 185 5.07 -5.59 17.83
N LEU A 186 5.66 -6.17 16.77
CA LEU A 186 6.57 -7.31 16.87
C LEU A 186 8.02 -6.87 17.00
N ILE A 187 8.46 -5.99 16.12
CA ILE A 187 9.84 -5.52 15.98
C ILE A 187 9.83 -4.08 15.53
N HIS A 188 10.70 -3.28 16.13
CA HIS A 188 11.01 -1.93 15.69
C HIS A 188 12.44 -1.89 15.17
N ILE A 189 12.62 -1.44 13.92
CA ILE A 189 13.92 -1.28 13.29
C ILE A 189 14.13 0.20 13.01
N SER A 190 15.20 0.76 13.57
CA SER A 190 15.68 2.09 13.26
C SER A 190 17.16 2.03 12.91
N GLU A 191 17.62 2.89 12.03
CA GLU A 191 19.07 3.06 11.85
C GLU A 191 19.69 3.62 13.14
N PRO A 192 20.85 3.10 13.55
CA PRO A 192 21.58 3.70 14.65
C PRO A 192 21.91 5.16 14.30
N THR A 193 21.54 6.07 15.18
CA THR A 193 21.98 7.47 15.12
C THR A 193 23.51 7.48 15.15
N ARG A 194 24.12 7.95 14.06
CA ARG A 194 25.57 8.22 14.00
C ARG A 194 25.91 9.48 14.77
#